data_0497e64e4e98121bec76ebfe946d1834
#
_entry.id   0497e64e4e98121bec76ebfe946d1834
#
_cell.length_a   1.000
_cell.length_b   1.000
_cell.length_c   1.000
_cell.angle_alpha   90.00
_cell.angle_beta   90.00
_cell.angle_gamma   90.00
#
_symmetry.space_group_name_H-M   'P 1'
#
loop_
_entity.id
_entity.type
_entity.pdbx_description
1 polymer ?
#
loop_
_entity_poly.entity_id
_entity_poly.type
_entity_poly.pdbx_seq_one_letter_code
_entity_poly.pdbx_strand_id
1 'polypeptide(L)'
;MPNHKKIQIEFNCNDIFDVLRKYPLPKDESADVSPCSKEEMKKISDILNLNLPITSILYFRMGRSFDGYIHKDKNLNNSKPSLLFHALNFPLYNCDDVYMRWYKQIDLSINANPFGGPSDGAPIPLLNYSNAACIDEVNCNQVNLVNVLDWHAIENRSTVEYGYLISVRFEPYIKTSFDKPMHEWWR
;
A
#
# COMPACT_ATOMS: atom_id res chain seq x y z
N MET A 1 4.32 17.51 5.32
CA MET A 1 3.33 17.22 4.26
C MET A 1 2.34 16.24 4.83
N PRO A 2 1.08 16.22 4.41
CA PRO A 2 0.13 15.19 4.85
C PRO A 2 0.61 13.82 4.38
N ASN A 3 0.34 12.77 5.17
CA ASN A 3 0.74 11.40 4.83
C ASN A 3 -0.17 10.76 3.80
N HIS A 4 -1.36 11.31 3.59
CA HIS A 4 -2.34 10.81 2.64
C HIS A 4 -3.18 11.92 2.01
N LYS A 5 -3.78 11.60 0.85
CA LYS A 5 -4.80 12.41 0.19
C LYS A 5 -5.87 11.48 -0.38
N LYS A 6 -7.12 11.71 0.01
CA LYS A 6 -8.27 11.01 -0.57
C LYS A 6 -8.50 11.46 -2.00
N ILE A 7 -8.80 10.50 -2.87
CA ILE A 7 -9.04 10.71 -4.30
C ILE A 7 -10.43 10.20 -4.63
N GLN A 8 -11.27 11.07 -5.16
CA GLN A 8 -12.59 10.71 -5.65
C GLN A 8 -12.47 10.19 -7.09
N ILE A 9 -12.69 8.90 -7.25
CA ILE A 9 -12.74 8.22 -8.54
C ILE A 9 -13.72 7.08 -8.47
N GLU A 10 -14.47 6.88 -9.53
CA GLU A 10 -15.32 5.71 -9.72
C GLU A 10 -14.57 4.67 -10.55
N PHE A 11 -14.55 3.44 -10.09
CA PHE A 11 -14.01 2.30 -10.80
C PHE A 11 -14.78 1.03 -10.43
N ASN A 12 -14.78 0.06 -11.33
CA ASN A 12 -15.42 -1.22 -11.07
C ASN A 12 -14.44 -2.16 -10.35
N CYS A 13 -14.59 -2.29 -9.04
CA CYS A 13 -13.74 -3.17 -8.23
C CYS A 13 -13.90 -4.66 -8.62
N ASN A 14 -15.07 -5.08 -9.10
CA ASN A 14 -15.32 -6.47 -9.48
C ASN A 14 -14.45 -6.91 -10.68
N ASP A 15 -14.25 -6.02 -11.66
CA ASP A 15 -13.41 -6.33 -12.83
C ASP A 15 -11.95 -6.56 -12.42
N ILE A 16 -11.46 -5.78 -11.43
CA ILE A 16 -10.12 -5.98 -10.88
C ILE A 16 -10.06 -7.26 -10.04
N PHE A 17 -11.09 -7.50 -9.22
CA PHE A 17 -11.16 -8.69 -8.39
C PHE A 17 -11.18 -9.97 -9.23
N ASP A 18 -11.86 -9.97 -10.39
CA ASP A 18 -11.86 -11.08 -11.32
C ASP A 18 -10.48 -11.41 -11.89
N VAL A 19 -9.63 -10.41 -12.10
CA VAL A 19 -8.23 -10.63 -12.52
C VAL A 19 -7.44 -11.31 -11.39
N LEU A 20 -7.76 -11.03 -10.13
CA LEU A 20 -6.99 -11.41 -8.95
C LEU A 20 -7.57 -12.61 -8.17
N ARG A 21 -8.76 -13.10 -8.51
CA ARG A 21 -9.49 -14.16 -7.76
C ARG A 21 -8.75 -15.50 -7.64
N LYS A 22 -7.70 -15.72 -8.44
CA LYS A 22 -6.87 -16.93 -8.38
C LYS A 22 -5.99 -17.01 -7.12
N TYR A 23 -5.77 -15.89 -6.45
CA TYR A 23 -4.94 -15.86 -5.26
C TYR A 23 -5.70 -16.43 -4.04
N PRO A 24 -5.06 -17.29 -3.23
CA PRO A 24 -5.71 -17.91 -2.08
C PRO A 24 -6.10 -16.89 -1.01
N LEU A 25 -7.03 -17.25 -0.16
CA LEU A 25 -7.39 -16.46 1.02
C LEU A 25 -6.22 -16.47 2.03
N PRO A 26 -5.96 -15.36 2.73
CA PRO A 26 -5.00 -15.34 3.83
C PRO A 26 -5.55 -16.12 5.03
N LYS A 27 -4.68 -16.41 5.99
CA LYS A 27 -5.10 -16.88 7.32
C LYS A 27 -5.59 -15.68 8.14
N ASP A 28 -6.39 -15.94 9.17
CA ASP A 28 -6.72 -14.92 10.16
C ASP A 28 -5.45 -14.35 10.79
N GLU A 29 -5.52 -13.10 11.22
CA GLU A 29 -4.42 -12.37 11.85
C GLU A 29 -3.14 -12.29 10.98
N SER A 30 -3.27 -12.59 9.67
CA SER A 30 -2.17 -12.51 8.72
C SER A 30 -2.54 -11.70 7.49
N ALA A 31 -1.56 -11.27 6.73
CA ALA A 31 -1.76 -10.73 5.40
C ALA A 31 -0.86 -11.43 4.39
N ASP A 32 -1.41 -11.65 3.21
CA ASP A 32 -0.66 -12.05 2.04
C ASP A 32 -0.54 -10.86 1.08
N VAL A 33 0.67 -10.55 0.70
CA VAL A 33 0.97 -9.51 -0.28
C VAL A 33 1.58 -10.18 -1.51
N SER A 34 0.92 -10.07 -2.65
CA SER A 34 1.39 -10.68 -3.89
C SER A 34 1.64 -9.62 -4.95
N PRO A 35 2.82 -9.58 -5.57
CA PRO A 35 3.07 -8.75 -6.72
C PRO A 35 2.25 -9.29 -7.92
N CYS A 36 1.58 -8.38 -8.62
CA CYS A 36 0.89 -8.72 -9.85
C CYS A 36 1.89 -8.98 -10.97
N SER A 37 1.60 -9.95 -11.82
CA SER A 37 2.35 -10.19 -13.06
C SER A 37 2.22 -9.01 -14.03
N LYS A 38 3.10 -8.93 -15.01
CA LYS A 38 3.03 -7.88 -16.05
C LYS A 38 1.69 -7.85 -16.79
N GLU A 39 1.10 -9.04 -17.04
CA GLU A 39 -0.19 -9.17 -17.70
C GLU A 39 -1.32 -8.64 -16.80
N GLU A 40 -1.32 -8.99 -15.52
CA GLU A 40 -2.29 -8.47 -14.54
C GLU A 40 -2.16 -6.97 -14.36
N MET A 41 -0.92 -6.46 -14.22
CA MET A 41 -0.67 -5.03 -14.12
C MET A 41 -1.24 -4.28 -15.32
N LYS A 42 -1.05 -4.81 -16.54
CA LYS A 42 -1.62 -4.22 -17.75
C LYS A 42 -3.13 -4.19 -17.69
N LYS A 43 -3.78 -5.32 -17.40
CA LYS A 43 -5.25 -5.42 -17.30
C LYS A 43 -5.81 -4.45 -16.25
N ILE A 44 -5.21 -4.41 -15.06
CA ILE A 44 -5.63 -3.52 -13.96
C ILE A 44 -5.44 -2.06 -14.36
N SER A 45 -4.32 -1.71 -14.97
CA SER A 45 -4.06 -0.35 -15.45
C SER A 45 -5.10 0.10 -16.50
N ASP A 46 -5.49 -0.81 -17.41
CA ASP A 46 -6.50 -0.54 -18.43
C ASP A 46 -7.89 -0.36 -17.79
N ILE A 47 -8.27 -1.21 -16.82
CA ILE A 47 -9.53 -1.09 -16.06
C ILE A 47 -9.57 0.24 -15.29
N LEU A 48 -8.49 0.60 -14.62
CA LEU A 48 -8.40 1.84 -13.86
C LEU A 48 -8.18 3.08 -14.73
N ASN A 49 -7.93 2.89 -16.03
CA ASN A 49 -7.64 3.96 -16.99
C ASN A 49 -6.49 4.89 -16.52
N LEU A 50 -5.46 4.31 -15.90
CA LEU A 50 -4.35 5.07 -15.33
C LEU A 50 -3.34 5.50 -16.39
N ASN A 51 -2.94 6.78 -16.32
CA ASN A 51 -1.88 7.37 -17.14
C ASN A 51 -0.64 7.65 -16.28
N LEU A 52 -0.13 6.61 -15.63
CA LEU A 52 1.03 6.69 -14.74
C LEU A 52 2.09 5.68 -15.17
N PRO A 53 3.38 5.99 -15.01
CA PRO A 53 4.46 5.03 -15.21
C PRO A 53 4.49 4.01 -14.06
N ILE A 54 3.58 3.04 -14.11
CA ILE A 54 3.41 2.02 -13.08
C ILE A 54 4.63 1.11 -13.04
N THR A 55 5.23 0.98 -11.88
CA THR A 55 6.39 0.10 -11.65
C THR A 55 5.98 -1.26 -11.07
N SER A 56 4.96 -1.28 -10.22
CA SER A 56 4.39 -2.51 -9.68
C SER A 56 2.96 -2.27 -9.18
N ILE A 57 2.20 -3.36 -9.11
CA ILE A 57 0.91 -3.42 -8.41
C ILE A 57 1.02 -4.55 -7.40
N LEU A 58 0.75 -4.24 -6.14
CA LEU A 58 0.72 -5.20 -5.05
C LEU A 58 -0.73 -5.48 -4.66
N TYR A 59 -1.09 -6.76 -4.61
CA TYR A 59 -2.39 -7.21 -4.14
C TYR A 59 -2.30 -7.59 -2.67
N PHE A 60 -2.99 -6.86 -1.82
CA PHE A 60 -3.09 -7.08 -0.39
C PHE A 60 -4.38 -7.85 -0.08
N ARG A 61 -4.22 -8.94 0.64
CA ARG A 61 -5.29 -9.74 1.22
C ARG A 61 -5.02 -9.81 2.72
N MET A 62 -5.89 -9.21 3.49
CA MET A 62 -5.71 -9.07 4.94
C MET A 62 -6.73 -9.94 5.65
N GLY A 63 -6.26 -10.83 6.49
CA GLY A 63 -7.07 -11.66 7.37
C GLY A 63 -7.86 -10.82 8.38
N ARG A 64 -8.80 -11.44 9.04
CA ARG A 64 -9.55 -10.84 10.14
C ARG A 64 -8.61 -10.49 11.29
N SER A 65 -8.84 -9.36 11.94
CA SER A 65 -8.03 -8.88 13.07
C SER A 65 -6.52 -8.80 12.76
N PHE A 66 -6.17 -8.53 11.49
CA PHE A 66 -4.77 -8.38 11.08
C PHE A 66 -4.20 -7.06 11.56
N ASP A 67 -3.07 -7.11 12.25
CA ASP A 67 -2.26 -5.94 12.64
C ASP A 67 -0.90 -6.00 11.94
N GLY A 68 -0.66 -5.08 11.03
CA GLY A 68 0.52 -5.06 10.16
C GLY A 68 1.77 -4.54 10.87
N TYR A 69 2.94 -4.96 10.41
CA TYR A 69 4.20 -4.45 10.90
C TYR A 69 4.43 -2.99 10.50
N ILE A 70 4.95 -2.17 11.43
CA ILE A 70 5.39 -0.81 11.11
C ILE A 70 6.68 -0.88 10.32
N HIS A 71 6.66 -0.40 9.06
CA HIS A 71 7.79 -0.47 8.15
C HIS A 71 7.88 0.79 7.28
N LYS A 72 8.96 0.87 6.52
CA LYS A 72 9.13 1.82 5.41
C LYS A 72 9.31 1.02 4.13
N ASP A 73 8.67 1.43 3.06
CA ASP A 73 8.97 0.86 1.76
C ASP A 73 10.39 1.28 1.36
N LYS A 74 11.22 0.27 1.10
CA LYS A 74 12.53 0.50 0.49
C LYS A 74 12.41 0.35 -1.01
N ASN A 75 13.19 1.13 -1.70
CA ASN A 75 13.49 0.80 -3.08
C ASN A 75 14.42 -0.39 -3.15
N LEU A 76 13.98 -1.42 -3.80
CA LEU A 76 14.73 -2.66 -4.01
C LEU A 76 15.86 -2.55 -5.04
N ASN A 77 15.91 -1.48 -5.81
CA ASN A 77 17.00 -1.21 -6.76
C ASN A 77 18.10 -0.36 -6.12
N ASN A 78 19.10 -1.02 -5.57
CA ASN A 78 20.29 -0.41 -4.94
C ASN A 78 21.13 0.51 -5.86
N SER A 79 20.80 0.65 -7.13
CA SER A 79 21.55 1.46 -8.09
C SER A 79 21.09 2.90 -8.26
N LYS A 80 19.90 3.25 -7.74
CA LYS A 80 19.41 4.65 -7.66
C LYS A 80 18.65 4.82 -6.36
N PRO A 81 18.87 5.89 -5.58
CA PRO A 81 17.98 6.21 -4.47
C PRO A 81 16.61 6.45 -5.08
N SER A 82 15.78 5.45 -5.06
CA SER A 82 14.47 5.59 -5.65
C SER A 82 13.56 6.30 -4.70
N LEU A 83 13.00 7.07 -5.23
CA LEU A 83 12.03 8.08 -4.90
C LEU A 83 10.57 7.52 -5.01
N LEU A 84 10.31 6.29 -4.66
CA LEU A 84 8.93 5.80 -4.49
C LEU A 84 8.34 6.46 -3.24
N PHE A 85 7.92 7.72 -3.39
CA PHE A 85 7.38 8.48 -2.26
C PHE A 85 5.92 8.13 -1.98
N HIS A 86 5.19 7.66 -2.99
CA HIS A 86 3.75 7.53 -2.92
C HIS A 86 3.26 6.27 -3.62
N ALA A 87 2.10 5.80 -3.15
CA ALA A 87 1.32 4.76 -3.80
C ALA A 87 -0.15 5.19 -3.89
N LEU A 88 -0.87 4.66 -4.87
CA LEU A 88 -2.31 4.74 -4.94
C LEU A 88 -2.89 3.44 -4.41
N ASN A 89 -3.60 3.52 -3.29
CA ASN A 89 -4.31 2.39 -2.72
C ASN A 89 -5.77 2.43 -3.18
N PHE A 90 -6.21 1.35 -3.83
CA PHE A 90 -7.58 1.17 -4.31
C PHE A 90 -8.25 0.08 -3.48
N PRO A 91 -9.34 0.39 -2.74
CA PRO A 91 -10.14 -0.62 -2.07
C PRO A 91 -10.80 -1.53 -3.11
N LEU A 92 -10.81 -2.83 -2.87
CA LEU A 92 -11.52 -3.79 -3.72
C LEU A 92 -12.74 -4.37 -3.02
N TYR A 93 -12.55 -4.83 -1.78
CA TYR A 93 -13.63 -5.48 -1.02
C TYR A 93 -13.40 -5.36 0.48
N ASN A 94 -14.48 -5.15 1.26
CA ASN A 94 -14.48 -5.13 2.73
C ASN A 94 -13.39 -4.23 3.34
N CYS A 95 -13.21 -3.03 2.84
CA CYS A 95 -12.18 -2.10 3.31
C CYS A 95 -12.71 -1.07 4.33
N ASP A 96 -13.94 -1.20 4.82
CA ASP A 96 -14.52 -0.27 5.80
C ASP A 96 -13.78 -0.28 7.15
N ASP A 97 -13.23 -1.44 7.52
CA ASP A 97 -12.42 -1.62 8.74
C ASP A 97 -10.92 -1.76 8.44
N VAL A 98 -10.49 -1.42 7.23
CA VAL A 98 -9.08 -1.41 6.84
C VAL A 98 -8.51 -0.01 6.99
N TYR A 99 -7.39 0.10 7.70
CA TYR A 99 -6.74 1.38 8.00
C TYR A 99 -5.28 1.34 7.62
N MET A 100 -4.77 2.46 7.12
CA MET A 100 -3.35 2.74 7.02
C MET A 100 -2.97 3.80 8.04
N ARG A 101 -1.89 3.56 8.77
CA ARG A 101 -1.44 4.40 9.88
C ARG A 101 0.01 4.79 9.69
N TRP A 102 0.34 6.02 10.10
CA TRP A 102 1.71 6.52 10.09
C TRP A 102 2.21 6.73 11.50
N TYR A 103 3.51 6.52 11.66
CA TYR A 103 4.15 6.50 12.97
C TYR A 103 5.37 7.39 13.01
N LYS A 104 5.62 7.94 14.19
CA LYS A 104 6.88 8.58 14.54
C LYS A 104 7.63 7.69 15.50
N GLN A 105 8.92 7.48 15.24
CA GLN A 105 9.80 6.79 16.16
C GLN A 105 10.01 7.68 17.39
N ILE A 106 9.84 7.11 18.60
CA ILE A 106 9.92 7.82 19.88
C ILE A 106 11.38 7.96 20.28
N ASP A 107 12.13 6.86 20.27
CA ASP A 107 13.54 6.82 20.64
C ASP A 107 14.41 6.51 19.42
N LEU A 108 15.16 7.51 18.96
CA LEU A 108 16.04 7.41 17.80
C LEU A 108 17.33 6.63 18.08
N SER A 109 17.66 6.35 19.33
CA SER A 109 18.83 5.53 19.70
C SER A 109 18.59 4.04 19.43
N ILE A 110 17.32 3.62 19.33
CA ILE A 110 16.93 2.25 19.03
C ILE A 110 16.88 2.07 17.50
N ASN A 111 17.84 1.33 16.97
CA ASN A 111 17.84 1.02 15.54
C ASN A 111 16.63 0.15 15.15
N ALA A 112 16.02 0.48 14.00
CA ALA A 112 15.03 -0.38 13.40
C ALA A 112 15.67 -1.72 13.00
N ASN A 113 15.05 -2.83 13.40
CA ASN A 113 15.54 -4.15 13.03
C ASN A 113 15.30 -4.41 11.54
N PRO A 114 16.32 -4.83 10.77
CA PRO A 114 16.10 -5.30 9.41
C PRO A 114 15.53 -6.72 9.46
N PHE A 115 14.29 -6.89 8.97
CA PHE A 115 13.71 -8.22 8.72
C PHE A 115 13.55 -8.45 7.22
N GLY A 116 13.43 -9.71 6.82
CA GLY A 116 13.16 -10.08 5.44
C GLY A 116 11.81 -9.52 4.97
N GLY A 117 11.82 -8.88 3.81
CA GLY A 117 10.60 -8.44 3.16
C GLY A 117 9.77 -9.62 2.61
N PRO A 118 8.49 -9.42 2.35
CA PRO A 118 7.68 -10.44 1.69
C PRO A 118 8.22 -10.71 0.29
N SER A 119 8.31 -11.94 -0.10
CA SER A 119 8.51 -12.47 -1.45
C SER A 119 9.89 -12.37 -2.12
N ASP A 120 10.73 -11.42 -1.82
CA ASP A 120 12.04 -11.26 -2.48
C ASP A 120 13.24 -11.34 -1.53
N GLY A 121 12.97 -11.50 -0.23
CA GLY A 121 14.01 -11.66 0.80
C GLY A 121 14.81 -10.38 1.11
N ALA A 122 14.48 -9.26 0.50
CA ALA A 122 15.15 -8.00 0.80
C ALA A 122 14.77 -7.49 2.20
N PRO A 123 15.72 -7.16 3.07
CA PRO A 123 15.41 -6.67 4.40
C PRO A 123 14.77 -5.30 4.33
N ILE A 124 13.58 -5.18 4.93
CA ILE A 124 12.92 -3.89 5.16
C ILE A 124 13.12 -3.44 6.60
N PRO A 125 13.29 -2.14 6.87
CA PRO A 125 13.35 -1.65 8.22
C PRO A 125 12.00 -1.81 8.90
N LEU A 126 11.99 -2.38 10.10
CA LEU A 126 10.82 -2.49 10.96
C LEU A 126 11.01 -1.64 12.21
N LEU A 127 9.92 -1.00 12.63
CA LEU A 127 9.86 -0.26 13.88
C LEU A 127 8.96 -1.03 14.87
N ASN A 128 9.43 -1.19 16.09
CA ASN A 128 8.63 -1.83 17.13
C ASN A 128 7.52 -0.87 17.60
N TYR A 129 6.31 -1.38 17.80
CA TYR A 129 5.17 -0.62 18.32
C TYR A 129 5.45 0.06 19.66
N SER A 130 6.26 -0.57 20.53
CA SER A 130 6.68 0.05 21.81
C SER A 130 7.55 1.30 21.65
N ASN A 131 8.16 1.49 20.46
CA ASN A 131 8.98 2.66 20.11
C ASN A 131 8.33 3.54 19.04
N ALA A 132 7.01 3.45 18.89
CA ALA A 132 6.25 4.12 17.85
C ALA A 132 5.06 4.89 18.44
N ALA A 133 4.87 6.12 18.00
CA ALA A 133 3.65 6.87 18.24
C ALA A 133 2.90 7.05 16.92
N CYS A 134 1.65 6.64 16.88
CA CYS A 134 0.77 6.92 15.73
C CYS A 134 0.54 8.42 15.64
N ILE A 135 0.80 8.99 14.47
CA ILE A 135 0.68 10.43 14.19
C ILE A 135 -0.39 10.76 13.17
N ASP A 136 -0.83 9.77 12.39
CA ASP A 136 -1.83 9.96 11.33
C ASP A 136 -2.49 8.63 10.99
N GLU A 137 -3.73 8.66 10.50
CA GLU A 137 -4.49 7.47 10.13
C GLU A 137 -5.48 7.79 9.01
N VAL A 138 -5.66 6.86 8.08
CA VAL A 138 -6.71 6.93 7.06
C VAL A 138 -7.40 5.60 6.89
N ASN A 139 -8.75 5.65 6.79
CA ASN A 139 -9.54 4.49 6.38
C ASN A 139 -9.33 4.22 4.88
N CYS A 140 -9.11 2.95 4.53
CA CYS A 140 -8.84 2.51 3.16
C CYS A 140 -10.09 2.22 2.34
N ASN A 141 -11.28 2.61 2.77
CA ASN A 141 -12.53 2.41 2.03
C ASN A 141 -12.72 3.33 0.81
N GLN A 142 -11.77 4.20 0.56
CA GLN A 142 -11.70 5.09 -0.60
C GLN A 142 -10.32 5.01 -1.24
N VAL A 143 -10.20 5.46 -2.49
CA VAL A 143 -8.88 5.58 -3.11
C VAL A 143 -8.07 6.64 -2.38
N ASN A 144 -6.86 6.25 -1.96
CA ASN A 144 -5.95 7.12 -1.26
C ASN A 144 -4.59 7.16 -1.96
N LEU A 145 -4.07 8.37 -2.18
CA LEU A 145 -2.65 8.58 -2.42
C LEU A 145 -1.96 8.60 -1.06
N VAL A 146 -0.98 7.73 -0.86
CA VAL A 146 -0.34 7.50 0.45
C VAL A 146 1.18 7.65 0.35
N ASN A 147 1.78 8.23 1.40
CA ASN A 147 3.21 8.29 1.57
C ASN A 147 3.70 6.95 2.17
N VAL A 148 4.56 6.25 1.44
CA VAL A 148 5.10 4.94 1.86
C VAL A 148 6.56 5.00 2.30
N LEU A 149 7.20 6.18 2.28
CA LEU A 149 8.56 6.37 2.79
C LEU A 149 8.63 6.59 4.29
N ASP A 150 7.58 7.10 4.88
CA ASP A 150 7.49 7.25 6.31
C ASP A 150 7.09 5.93 6.98
N TRP A 151 7.34 5.81 8.27
CA TRP A 151 6.94 4.65 9.05
C TRP A 151 5.43 4.46 8.96
N HIS A 152 4.99 3.35 8.43
CA HIS A 152 3.56 3.05 8.26
C HIS A 152 3.26 1.58 8.49
N ALA A 153 1.99 1.30 8.77
CA ALA A 153 1.43 -0.04 8.83
C ALA A 153 0.04 -0.02 8.21
N ILE A 154 -0.42 -1.18 7.77
CA ILE A 154 -1.81 -1.42 7.38
C ILE A 154 -2.41 -2.46 8.31
N GLU A 155 -3.65 -2.27 8.71
CA GLU A 155 -4.36 -3.18 9.62
C GLU A 155 -5.79 -3.42 9.11
N ASN A 156 -6.33 -4.59 9.41
CA ASN A 156 -7.76 -4.90 9.27
C ASN A 156 -8.35 -5.12 10.66
N ARG A 157 -9.17 -4.19 11.12
CA ARG A 157 -9.84 -4.25 12.43
C ARG A 157 -11.09 -5.11 12.43
N SER A 158 -11.57 -5.52 11.27
CA SER A 158 -12.72 -6.41 11.19
C SER A 158 -12.43 -7.76 11.81
N THR A 159 -13.31 -8.21 12.69
CA THR A 159 -13.27 -9.55 13.29
C THR A 159 -14.04 -10.59 12.47
N VAL A 160 -14.74 -10.14 11.43
CA VAL A 160 -15.65 -10.98 10.62
C VAL A 160 -15.30 -11.02 9.14
N GLU A 161 -14.60 -9.99 8.62
CA GLU A 161 -14.38 -9.80 7.19
C GLU A 161 -12.89 -9.75 6.82
N TYR A 162 -12.56 -10.38 5.69
CA TYR A 162 -11.26 -10.20 5.05
C TYR A 162 -11.24 -8.91 4.26
N GLY A 163 -10.16 -8.14 4.35
CA GLY A 163 -9.98 -6.90 3.59
C GLY A 163 -9.14 -7.11 2.34
N TYR A 164 -9.51 -6.48 1.24
CA TYR A 164 -8.82 -6.59 -0.05
C TYR A 164 -8.57 -5.23 -0.67
N LEU A 165 -7.33 -4.95 -1.02
CA LEU A 165 -6.97 -3.76 -1.77
C LEU A 165 -5.81 -4.03 -2.73
N ILE A 166 -5.64 -3.15 -3.72
CA ILE A 166 -4.41 -3.07 -4.49
C ILE A 166 -3.68 -1.78 -4.19
N SER A 167 -2.35 -1.86 -4.20
CA SER A 167 -1.46 -0.72 -4.08
C SER A 167 -0.67 -0.55 -5.38
N VAL A 168 -0.97 0.52 -6.11
CA VAL A 168 -0.31 0.85 -7.36
C VAL A 168 0.91 1.70 -7.06
N ARG A 169 2.09 1.19 -7.39
CA ARG A 169 3.38 1.88 -7.29
C ARG A 169 3.74 2.46 -8.65
N PHE A 170 4.24 3.67 -8.67
CA PHE A 170 4.59 4.37 -9.91
C PHE A 170 5.89 5.14 -9.76
N GLU A 171 6.54 5.42 -10.89
CA GLU A 171 7.82 6.14 -10.87
C GLU A 171 7.71 7.56 -10.34
N PRO A 172 8.81 8.02 -9.70
CA PRO A 172 8.84 9.24 -8.89
C PRO A 172 8.92 10.54 -9.69
N TYR A 173 8.58 10.54 -10.97
CA TYR A 173 8.51 11.77 -11.75
C TYR A 173 7.64 12.84 -11.09
N ILE A 174 6.95 12.42 -10.03
CA ILE A 174 6.00 13.26 -9.35
C ILE A 174 6.59 13.65 -7.99
N LYS A 175 7.65 14.49 -8.03
CA LYS A 175 8.12 15.21 -6.83
C LYS A 175 6.99 15.98 -6.12
N THR A 176 5.83 16.02 -6.72
CA THR A 176 4.67 16.82 -6.33
C THR A 176 3.38 16.04 -6.51
N SER A 177 3.37 14.72 -6.20
CA SER A 177 2.16 13.88 -6.35
C SER A 177 0.94 14.47 -5.67
N PHE A 178 1.13 15.20 -4.56
CA PHE A 178 0.04 15.89 -3.88
C PHE A 178 -0.41 17.18 -4.58
N ASP A 179 0.43 17.76 -5.42
CA ASP A 179 0.21 19.06 -6.08
C ASP A 179 -0.26 18.90 -7.53
N LYS A 180 -0.11 17.69 -8.11
CA LYS A 180 -0.59 17.45 -9.48
C LYS A 180 -2.10 17.45 -9.56
N PRO A 181 -2.66 18.10 -10.58
CA PRO A 181 -4.09 17.99 -10.86
C PRO A 181 -4.46 16.53 -11.15
N MET A 182 -5.52 16.04 -10.53
CA MET A 182 -5.93 14.62 -10.63
C MET A 182 -6.22 14.17 -12.06
N HIS A 183 -6.70 15.09 -12.93
CA HIS A 183 -7.00 14.76 -14.32
C HIS A 183 -5.78 14.32 -15.14
N GLU A 184 -4.55 14.59 -14.67
CA GLU A 184 -3.33 14.12 -15.32
C GLU A 184 -3.00 12.65 -15.02
N TRP A 185 -3.67 12.03 -14.07
CA TRP A 185 -3.40 10.66 -13.62
C TRP A 185 -4.24 9.61 -14.36
N TRP A 186 -5.34 10.04 -14.97
CA TRP A 186 -6.25 9.20 -15.74
C TRP A 186 -6.21 9.61 -17.22
N ARG A 187 -6.43 8.62 -18.10
CA ARG A 187 -6.53 8.81 -19.56
C ARG A 187 -7.88 9.36 -19.95
#